data_16c7d7855bf862335d3466e460408f97
#
_entry.id   16c7d7855bf862335d3466e460408f97
#
_cell.length_a   1.000
_cell.length_b   1.000
_cell.length_c   1.000
_cell.angle_alpha   90.00
_cell.angle_beta   90.00
_cell.angle_gamma   90.00
#
_symmetry.space_group_name_H-M   'P 1'
#
loop_
_entity.id
_entity.type
_entity.pdbx_description
1 polymer ?
#
loop_
_entity_poly.entity_id
_entity_poly.type
_entity_poly.pdbx_seq_one_letter_code
_entity_poly.pdbx_strand_id
1 'polypeptide(L)'
;MVHQHTADFSPDRDQDVSRTAFDRQSPADVMSRLVLLGNLKSGFGSYYVALLREADEVLAVGAACALTDSGFVPPAILPRLEELAGYQAVRTKAFDFFMKNFEYSLAEAVCEVPARQQDDIVQEGMRASLANDHAALARTEVQKFLNTGTLEHLLQAISNAEYDGGWRSTLPLLVKLVLINPQDGRWPQRLCRSILEANQFDLVAQFCDIADTIGIFPMTSGMFRAAIAGERGTPEEGLKLLDKLTTKSVPRSVEMDICRIRAGLLDRCGKFEAANKYYEKQNILYRTETFDRDLFIKRAEAKAALVVPELPPDDHDGYFMMLGFPRSGTTLLENVLASHPAIETFEEIPGWTGVQQLTRQFWEQGQPLPLDAAIKARQRYYREIDRRRKKDTAAIYVDKLPILSADAVYIDKMFPRKKYVFSIRHPYDVVLSCFRQIFAPNAAMDNFTTMEDACRAYDFTMRQWFKTHSLDSERVCYVRYDRLVLDLQNEVTRTLRFLGAEWDPGILEFAKRADERKNKTPSYQKVRKGVSIGVQSSWRNYEFLFRKPYARKLDHWVEFFGYEGL
;
A
#
# COMPACT_ATOMS: atom_id res chain seq x y z
N MET A 1 8.04 1.55 -40.00
CA MET A 1 9.18 0.68 -40.39
C MET A 1 10.39 1.15 -39.60
N VAL A 2 10.64 0.54 -38.46
CA VAL A 2 11.86 0.78 -37.70
C VAL A 2 12.72 -0.47 -37.88
N HIS A 3 13.82 -0.31 -38.60
CA HIS A 3 14.79 -1.36 -38.84
C HIS A 3 15.39 -1.81 -37.51
N GLN A 4 15.18 -3.08 -37.17
CA GLN A 4 15.98 -3.81 -36.19
C GLN A 4 17.40 -3.98 -36.77
N HIS A 5 18.34 -3.18 -36.32
CA HIS A 5 19.74 -3.52 -36.35
C HIS A 5 20.10 -4.24 -35.06
N THR A 6 20.02 -5.54 -35.08
CA THR A 6 20.79 -6.39 -34.18
C THR A 6 22.25 -6.32 -34.65
N ALA A 7 23.01 -5.38 -34.12
CA ALA A 7 24.45 -5.40 -34.26
C ALA A 7 24.99 -6.47 -33.31
N ASP A 8 25.67 -7.46 -33.89
CA ASP A 8 26.49 -8.43 -33.15
C ASP A 8 27.66 -7.68 -32.49
N PHE A 9 27.50 -7.33 -31.22
CA PHE A 9 28.53 -6.66 -30.42
C PHE A 9 29.52 -7.71 -29.94
N SER A 10 30.68 -7.82 -30.62
CA SER A 10 31.84 -8.53 -30.05
C SER A 10 32.44 -7.65 -28.93
N PRO A 11 32.76 -8.23 -27.75
CA PRO A 11 33.24 -7.47 -26.59
C PRO A 11 34.55 -6.70 -26.82
N ASP A 12 35.36 -7.12 -27.78
CA ASP A 12 36.69 -6.55 -28.06
C ASP A 12 36.68 -5.24 -28.87
N ARG A 13 35.62 -4.98 -29.66
CA ARG A 13 35.57 -3.73 -30.46
C ARG A 13 35.06 -2.52 -29.67
N ASP A 14 34.21 -2.74 -28.67
CA ASP A 14 33.63 -1.64 -27.89
C ASP A 14 34.55 -1.12 -26.81
N GLN A 15 35.50 -1.95 -26.32
CA GLN A 15 36.46 -1.54 -25.31
C GLN A 15 37.44 -0.48 -25.82
N ASP A 16 37.83 -0.52 -27.10
CA ASP A 16 38.83 0.39 -27.67
C ASP A 16 38.25 1.79 -28.01
N VAL A 17 37.03 1.87 -28.46
CA VAL A 17 36.38 3.16 -28.80
C VAL A 17 35.97 3.95 -27.57
N SER A 18 35.67 3.27 -26.47
CA SER A 18 35.26 3.91 -25.24
C SER A 18 36.42 4.40 -24.38
N ARG A 19 37.56 3.69 -24.36
CA ARG A 19 38.78 4.12 -23.63
C ARG A 19 39.28 5.47 -24.13
N THR A 20 39.37 5.67 -25.45
CA THR A 20 39.88 6.91 -26.04
C THR A 20 38.98 8.12 -25.83
N ALA A 21 37.66 7.91 -25.57
CA ALA A 21 36.69 8.98 -25.33
C ALA A 21 36.71 9.46 -23.85
N PHE A 22 37.07 8.59 -22.90
CA PHE A 22 37.05 8.89 -21.47
C PHE A 22 38.34 9.49 -20.94
N ASP A 23 39.50 9.21 -21.58
CA ASP A 23 40.83 9.67 -21.15
C ASP A 23 41.04 11.20 -21.16
N ARG A 24 40.09 11.99 -21.70
CA ARG A 24 40.22 13.45 -21.85
C ARG A 24 39.17 14.27 -21.09
N GLN A 25 38.39 13.68 -20.21
CA GLN A 25 37.28 14.38 -19.54
C GLN A 25 37.48 14.47 -18.01
N SER A 26 36.86 15.49 -17.40
CA SER A 26 36.86 15.59 -15.94
C SER A 26 36.11 14.39 -15.30
N PRO A 27 36.47 13.97 -14.08
CA PRO A 27 35.77 12.90 -13.37
C PRO A 27 34.26 13.11 -13.28
N ALA A 28 33.82 14.36 -13.15
CA ALA A 28 32.38 14.70 -13.11
C ALA A 28 31.68 14.46 -14.47
N ASP A 29 32.36 14.75 -15.59
CA ASP A 29 31.78 14.50 -16.93
C ASP A 29 31.70 13.00 -17.23
N VAL A 30 32.71 12.23 -16.79
CA VAL A 30 32.71 10.76 -16.90
C VAL A 30 31.57 10.17 -16.09
N MET A 31 31.38 10.59 -14.84
CA MET A 31 30.29 10.15 -13.97
C MET A 31 28.92 10.44 -14.57
N SER A 32 28.71 11.67 -15.05
CA SER A 32 27.45 12.08 -15.66
C SER A 32 27.11 11.27 -16.91
N ARG A 33 28.10 10.93 -17.73
CA ARG A 33 27.92 10.11 -18.94
C ARG A 33 27.67 8.65 -18.60
N LEU A 34 28.35 8.08 -17.61
CA LEU A 34 28.10 6.72 -17.15
C LEU A 34 26.69 6.55 -16.58
N VAL A 35 26.20 7.53 -15.81
CA VAL A 35 24.82 7.55 -15.33
C VAL A 35 23.82 7.65 -16.49
N LEU A 36 24.09 8.50 -17.50
CA LEU A 36 23.27 8.63 -18.69
C LEU A 36 23.21 7.32 -19.49
N LEU A 37 24.34 6.65 -19.68
CA LEU A 37 24.45 5.38 -20.38
C LEU A 37 23.79 4.23 -19.61
N GLY A 38 23.83 4.24 -18.27
CA GLY A 38 23.14 3.29 -17.41
C GLY A 38 21.62 3.32 -17.58
N ASN A 39 21.08 4.49 -17.94
CA ASN A 39 19.66 4.66 -18.24
C ASN A 39 19.28 4.17 -19.66
N LEU A 40 20.22 3.88 -20.54
CA LEU A 40 20.00 3.51 -21.94
C LEU A 40 19.86 2.01 -22.21
N LYS A 41 19.58 1.19 -21.21
CA LYS A 41 19.24 -0.25 -21.29
C LYS A 41 20.40 -1.25 -21.42
N SER A 42 20.04 -2.45 -20.96
CA SER A 42 20.69 -3.76 -20.84
C SER A 42 21.89 -4.16 -21.74
N GLY A 43 22.14 -3.51 -22.86
CA GLY A 43 23.27 -3.81 -23.77
C GLY A 43 24.64 -3.40 -23.23
N PHE A 44 24.69 -2.48 -22.26
CA PHE A 44 25.94 -1.97 -21.70
C PHE A 44 26.37 -2.66 -20.39
N GLY A 45 25.60 -3.66 -19.92
CA GLY A 45 25.91 -4.32 -18.65
C GLY A 45 27.29 -4.95 -18.62
N SER A 46 27.72 -5.62 -19.70
CA SER A 46 29.06 -6.21 -19.81
C SER A 46 30.18 -5.16 -19.82
N TYR A 47 29.94 -4.01 -20.42
CA TYR A 47 30.85 -2.88 -20.43
C TYR A 47 31.06 -2.30 -19.03
N TYR A 48 29.99 -2.06 -18.28
CA TYR A 48 30.10 -1.59 -16.89
C TYR A 48 30.77 -2.61 -15.97
N VAL A 49 30.51 -3.91 -16.18
CA VAL A 49 31.22 -4.96 -15.45
C VAL A 49 32.72 -4.93 -15.74
N ALA A 50 33.12 -4.63 -16.98
CA ALA A 50 34.53 -4.46 -17.32
C ALA A 50 35.13 -3.22 -16.63
N LEU A 51 34.46 -2.06 -16.71
CA LEU A 51 34.92 -0.83 -16.04
C LEU A 51 35.00 -0.96 -14.52
N LEU A 52 34.15 -1.76 -13.92
CA LEU A 52 34.16 -2.01 -12.47
C LEU A 52 35.47 -2.68 -12.01
N ARG A 53 36.14 -3.40 -12.89
CA ARG A 53 37.41 -4.10 -12.63
C ARG A 53 38.63 -3.21 -12.82
N GLU A 54 38.47 -2.00 -13.36
CA GLU A 54 39.56 -1.07 -13.58
C GLU A 54 40.17 -0.58 -12.25
N ALA A 55 41.43 -0.28 -12.26
CA ALA A 55 42.12 0.28 -11.11
C ALA A 55 41.76 1.76 -10.84
N ASP A 56 41.19 2.45 -11.83
CA ASP A 56 40.71 3.81 -11.69
C ASP A 56 39.39 3.82 -10.89
N GLU A 57 39.47 4.29 -9.66
CA GLU A 57 38.36 4.33 -8.73
C GLU A 57 37.21 5.21 -9.23
N VAL A 58 37.47 6.27 -9.99
CA VAL A 58 36.41 7.15 -10.52
C VAL A 58 35.58 6.42 -11.57
N LEU A 59 36.22 5.70 -12.47
CA LEU A 59 35.55 4.88 -13.47
C LEU A 59 34.78 3.73 -12.82
N ALA A 60 35.37 3.06 -11.84
CA ALA A 60 34.74 1.96 -11.11
C ALA A 60 33.52 2.43 -10.31
N VAL A 61 33.59 3.57 -9.63
CA VAL A 61 32.44 4.18 -8.92
C VAL A 61 31.31 4.54 -9.88
N GLY A 62 31.65 5.17 -11.02
CA GLY A 62 30.68 5.50 -12.06
C GLY A 62 29.97 4.27 -12.63
N ALA A 63 30.76 3.23 -12.91
CA ALA A 63 30.21 1.95 -13.39
C ALA A 63 29.31 1.26 -12.36
N ALA A 64 29.69 1.27 -11.09
CA ALA A 64 28.88 0.74 -10.00
C ALA A 64 27.53 1.47 -9.87
N CYS A 65 27.54 2.80 -9.92
CA CYS A 65 26.32 3.60 -9.91
C CYS A 65 25.41 3.27 -11.10
N ALA A 66 25.98 3.20 -12.31
CA ALA A 66 25.23 2.90 -13.53
C ALA A 66 24.61 1.48 -13.52
N LEU A 67 25.33 0.49 -13.00
CA LEU A 67 24.84 -0.89 -12.88
C LEU A 67 23.68 -0.97 -11.88
N THR A 68 23.81 -0.33 -10.72
CA THR A 68 22.73 -0.31 -9.72
C THR A 68 21.49 0.42 -10.21
N ASP A 69 21.66 1.55 -10.91
CA ASP A 69 20.53 2.29 -11.52
C ASP A 69 19.83 1.48 -12.63
N SER A 70 20.59 0.70 -13.41
CA SER A 70 20.03 -0.15 -14.46
C SER A 70 19.26 -1.37 -13.95
N GLY A 71 19.40 -1.70 -12.67
CA GLY A 71 18.85 -2.92 -12.07
C GLY A 71 19.60 -4.20 -12.46
N PHE A 72 20.78 -4.08 -13.05
CA PHE A 72 21.62 -5.20 -13.48
C PHE A 72 22.83 -5.34 -12.56
N VAL A 73 22.76 -6.25 -11.57
CA VAL A 73 23.86 -6.54 -10.64
C VAL A 73 24.16 -8.03 -10.66
N PRO A 74 25.07 -8.50 -11.55
CA PRO A 74 25.48 -9.90 -11.56
C PRO A 74 26.14 -10.31 -10.24
N PRO A 75 25.91 -11.51 -9.69
CA PRO A 75 26.52 -11.97 -8.44
C PRO A 75 28.05 -11.87 -8.43
N ALA A 76 28.69 -12.05 -9.58
CA ALA A 76 30.14 -12.01 -9.71
C ALA A 76 30.80 -10.65 -9.40
N ILE A 77 30.01 -9.54 -9.35
CA ILE A 77 30.53 -8.21 -9.08
C ILE A 77 30.24 -7.72 -7.66
N LEU A 78 29.47 -8.48 -6.86
CA LEU A 78 29.10 -8.09 -5.50
C LEU A 78 30.31 -7.73 -4.62
N PRO A 79 31.42 -8.52 -4.59
CA PRO A 79 32.59 -8.17 -3.78
C PRO A 79 33.18 -6.80 -4.16
N ARG A 80 33.19 -6.46 -5.44
CA ARG A 80 33.70 -5.15 -5.90
C ARG A 80 32.73 -4.01 -5.57
N LEU A 81 31.42 -4.25 -5.62
CA LEU A 81 30.43 -3.27 -5.16
C LEU A 81 30.56 -3.01 -3.66
N GLU A 82 30.78 -4.04 -2.85
CA GLU A 82 31.04 -3.90 -1.41
C GLU A 82 32.30 -3.05 -1.16
N GLU A 83 33.40 -3.30 -1.88
CA GLU A 83 34.60 -2.49 -1.78
C GLU A 83 34.36 -1.02 -2.13
N LEU A 84 33.63 -0.76 -3.21
CA LEU A 84 33.28 0.58 -3.67
C LEU A 84 32.18 1.25 -2.84
N ALA A 85 31.46 0.52 -1.98
CA ALA A 85 30.45 1.06 -1.10
C ALA A 85 31.01 2.03 -0.03
N GLY A 86 32.35 2.15 0.08
CA GLY A 86 33.00 3.23 0.82
C GLY A 86 32.70 4.62 0.24
N TYR A 87 32.36 4.73 -1.05
CA TYR A 87 31.91 5.98 -1.66
C TYR A 87 30.41 6.18 -1.46
N GLN A 88 30.01 7.35 -0.97
CA GLN A 88 28.61 7.63 -0.62
C GLN A 88 27.63 7.39 -1.78
N ALA A 89 27.99 7.78 -3.00
CA ALA A 89 27.14 7.60 -4.18
C ALA A 89 26.88 6.12 -4.49
N VAL A 90 27.91 5.26 -4.44
CA VAL A 90 27.79 3.82 -4.67
C VAL A 90 27.00 3.17 -3.53
N ARG A 91 27.32 3.55 -2.29
CA ARG A 91 26.64 3.05 -1.08
C ARG A 91 25.14 3.28 -1.16
N THR A 92 24.69 4.52 -1.42
CA THR A 92 23.26 4.85 -1.49
C THR A 92 22.57 4.05 -2.58
N LYS A 93 23.14 4.00 -3.79
CA LYS A 93 22.54 3.28 -4.92
C LYS A 93 22.52 1.76 -4.73
N ALA A 94 23.60 1.19 -4.21
CA ALA A 94 23.67 -0.24 -3.89
C ALA A 94 22.66 -0.61 -2.79
N PHE A 95 22.58 0.20 -1.75
CA PHE A 95 21.60 0.03 -0.67
C PHE A 95 20.17 0.05 -1.21
N ASP A 96 19.80 1.10 -1.96
CA ASP A 96 18.46 1.24 -2.53
C ASP A 96 18.13 0.09 -3.48
N PHE A 97 19.08 -0.36 -4.28
CA PHE A 97 18.92 -1.51 -5.15
C PHE A 97 18.65 -2.79 -4.34
N PHE A 98 19.43 -3.08 -3.31
CA PHE A 98 19.25 -4.27 -2.48
C PHE A 98 17.94 -4.20 -1.69
N MET A 99 17.58 -3.05 -1.13
CA MET A 99 16.29 -2.85 -0.46
C MET A 99 15.12 -3.08 -1.40
N LYS A 100 15.17 -2.53 -2.63
CA LYS A 100 14.13 -2.70 -3.65
C LYS A 100 13.96 -4.15 -4.12
N ASN A 101 15.07 -4.88 -4.20
CA ASN A 101 15.08 -6.30 -4.54
C ASN A 101 14.97 -7.19 -3.30
N PHE A 102 14.91 -6.57 -2.11
CA PHE A 102 14.70 -7.25 -0.85
C PHE A 102 15.88 -8.18 -0.44
N GLU A 103 17.03 -7.90 -0.86
CA GLU A 103 18.27 -8.55 -0.45
C GLU A 103 18.84 -7.86 0.80
N TYR A 104 18.09 -7.98 1.91
CA TYR A 104 18.37 -7.19 3.14
C TYR A 104 19.74 -7.44 3.75
N SER A 105 20.24 -8.68 3.71
CA SER A 105 21.58 -8.99 4.20
C SER A 105 22.67 -8.25 3.41
N LEU A 106 22.48 -8.07 2.10
CA LEU A 106 23.38 -7.29 1.27
C LEU A 106 23.24 -5.79 1.53
N ALA A 107 22.00 -5.31 1.73
CA ALA A 107 21.78 -3.92 2.12
C ALA A 107 22.40 -3.61 3.49
N GLU A 108 22.34 -4.53 4.45
CA GLU A 108 22.97 -4.43 5.76
C GLU A 108 24.49 -4.40 5.63
N ALA A 109 25.08 -5.32 4.87
CA ALA A 109 26.53 -5.33 4.59
C ALA A 109 27.01 -4.00 3.99
N VAL A 110 26.26 -3.44 3.01
CA VAL A 110 26.55 -2.12 2.44
C VAL A 110 26.47 -1.01 3.49
N CYS A 111 25.54 -1.09 4.43
CA CYS A 111 25.39 -0.12 5.51
C CYS A 111 26.58 -0.14 6.49
N GLU A 112 27.19 -1.31 6.72
CA GLU A 112 28.30 -1.51 7.65
C GLU A 112 29.69 -1.14 7.06
N VAL A 113 29.82 -1.02 5.73
CA VAL A 113 31.07 -0.62 5.11
C VAL A 113 31.49 0.77 5.61
N PRO A 114 32.75 0.95 6.10
CA PRO A 114 33.22 2.25 6.56
C PRO A 114 33.16 3.30 5.44
N ALA A 115 32.49 4.43 5.72
CA ALA A 115 32.42 5.53 4.76
C ALA A 115 33.75 6.24 4.62
N ARG A 116 34.17 6.54 3.40
CA ARG A 116 35.33 7.40 3.12
C ARG A 116 35.02 8.88 3.39
N GLN A 117 33.76 9.27 3.21
CA GLN A 117 33.18 10.54 3.65
C GLN A 117 31.93 10.22 4.43
N GLN A 118 31.88 10.63 5.69
CA GLN A 118 30.77 10.28 6.57
C GLN A 118 29.65 11.29 6.35
N ASP A 119 28.48 10.80 5.92
CA ASP A 119 27.22 11.52 5.96
C ASP A 119 26.32 10.78 6.97
N ASP A 120 26.33 11.27 8.20
CA ASP A 120 25.61 10.66 9.31
C ASP A 120 24.08 10.57 9.05
N ILE A 121 23.53 11.55 8.31
CA ILE A 121 22.10 11.60 7.97
C ILE A 121 21.75 10.46 7.00
N VAL A 122 22.58 10.24 5.99
CA VAL A 122 22.36 9.15 5.02
C VAL A 122 22.50 7.80 5.71
N GLN A 123 23.51 7.65 6.57
CA GLN A 123 23.74 6.41 7.33
C GLN A 123 22.55 6.10 8.28
N GLU A 124 22.04 7.11 8.97
CA GLU A 124 20.84 6.97 9.82
C GLU A 124 19.63 6.57 8.98
N GLY A 125 19.43 7.18 7.82
CA GLY A 125 18.36 6.84 6.88
C GLY A 125 18.41 5.38 6.40
N MET A 126 19.60 4.88 6.07
CA MET A 126 19.81 3.47 5.68
C MET A 126 19.45 2.51 6.81
N ARG A 127 19.96 2.77 8.04
CA ARG A 127 19.63 1.96 9.22
C ARG A 127 18.13 1.97 9.54
N ALA A 128 17.52 3.16 9.49
CA ALA A 128 16.09 3.31 9.70
C ALA A 128 15.27 2.54 8.64
N SER A 129 15.72 2.53 7.39
CA SER A 129 15.09 1.77 6.31
C SER A 129 15.20 0.27 6.53
N LEU A 130 16.38 -0.22 6.91
CA LEU A 130 16.58 -1.63 7.29
C LEU A 130 15.69 -2.04 8.46
N ALA A 131 15.60 -1.20 9.49
CA ALA A 131 14.74 -1.44 10.66
C ALA A 131 13.24 -1.21 10.39
N ASN A 132 12.87 -0.72 9.20
CA ASN A 132 11.51 -0.27 8.87
C ASN A 132 10.97 0.74 9.90
N ASP A 133 11.86 1.61 10.40
CA ASP A 133 11.55 2.68 11.36
C ASP A 133 11.15 3.96 10.61
N HIS A 134 9.86 4.08 10.35
CA HIS A 134 9.32 5.23 9.63
C HIS A 134 9.42 6.54 10.42
N ALA A 135 9.47 6.49 11.75
CA ALA A 135 9.71 7.68 12.56
C ALA A 135 11.14 8.21 12.37
N ALA A 136 12.12 7.31 12.38
CA ALA A 136 13.51 7.67 12.09
C ALA A 136 13.67 8.15 10.65
N LEU A 137 13.04 7.49 9.67
CA LEU A 137 13.03 7.93 8.27
C LEU A 137 12.43 9.34 8.12
N ALA A 138 11.32 9.62 8.81
CA ALA A 138 10.73 10.96 8.79
C ALA A 138 11.70 12.01 9.34
N ARG A 139 12.37 11.73 10.47
CA ARG A 139 13.38 12.64 11.05
C ARG A 139 14.56 12.87 10.09
N THR A 140 15.07 11.82 9.48
CA THR A 140 16.16 11.90 8.50
C THR A 140 15.78 12.77 7.31
N GLU A 141 14.57 12.61 6.77
CA GLU A 141 14.09 13.44 5.66
C GLU A 141 13.84 14.90 6.07
N VAL A 142 13.37 15.16 7.30
CA VAL A 142 13.30 16.53 7.85
C VAL A 142 14.69 17.16 7.90
N GLN A 143 15.70 16.43 8.36
CA GLN A 143 17.07 16.95 8.43
C GLN A 143 17.63 17.25 7.04
N LYS A 144 17.40 16.38 6.06
CA LYS A 144 17.77 16.63 4.66
C LYS A 144 17.06 17.88 4.12
N PHE A 145 15.77 18.05 4.43
CA PHE A 145 15.03 19.25 4.06
C PHE A 145 15.63 20.51 4.67
N LEU A 146 15.99 20.48 5.96
CA LEU A 146 16.60 21.63 6.64
C LEU A 146 17.96 22.02 6.03
N ASN A 147 18.72 21.02 5.58
CA ASN A 147 20.03 21.25 4.97
C ASN A 147 19.95 21.73 3.51
N THR A 148 18.95 21.27 2.75
CA THR A 148 18.89 21.51 1.28
C THR A 148 17.78 22.49 0.86
N GLY A 149 16.76 22.66 1.67
CA GLY A 149 15.54 23.38 1.31
C GLY A 149 14.66 22.66 0.28
N THR A 150 15.02 21.41 -0.11
CA THR A 150 14.34 20.67 -1.18
C THR A 150 13.00 20.15 -0.73
N LEU A 151 11.92 20.58 -1.38
CA LEU A 151 10.53 20.25 -1.03
C LEU A 151 10.27 18.74 -1.04
N GLU A 152 10.94 17.99 -1.90
CA GLU A 152 10.80 16.53 -2.00
C GLU A 152 11.10 15.82 -0.66
N HIS A 153 12.14 16.25 0.05
CA HIS A 153 12.46 15.72 1.38
C HIS A 153 11.35 16.00 2.40
N LEU A 154 10.73 17.18 2.37
CA LEU A 154 9.59 17.47 3.25
C LEU A 154 8.38 16.59 2.92
N LEU A 155 8.09 16.36 1.64
CA LEU A 155 7.02 15.46 1.20
C LEU A 155 7.28 14.00 1.60
N GLN A 156 8.54 13.55 1.50
CA GLN A 156 8.93 12.22 1.93
C GLN A 156 8.87 12.08 3.47
N ALA A 157 9.25 13.12 4.21
CA ALA A 157 9.10 13.16 5.66
C ALA A 157 7.63 13.04 6.08
N ILE A 158 6.72 13.76 5.40
CA ILE A 158 5.28 13.66 5.64
C ILE A 158 4.77 12.24 5.35
N SER A 159 5.18 11.65 4.24
CA SER A 159 4.79 10.28 3.89
C SER A 159 5.23 9.26 4.95
N ASN A 160 6.48 9.34 5.41
CA ASN A 160 6.97 8.48 6.48
C ASN A 160 6.26 8.73 7.81
N ALA A 161 5.98 9.99 8.16
CA ALA A 161 5.25 10.32 9.38
C ALA A 161 3.78 9.84 9.34
N GLU A 162 3.11 9.93 8.19
CA GLU A 162 1.77 9.35 7.98
C GLU A 162 1.79 7.84 8.17
N TYR A 163 2.85 7.19 7.69
CA TYR A 163 3.02 5.76 7.83
C TYR A 163 3.26 5.32 9.27
N ASP A 164 4.03 6.10 10.03
CA ASP A 164 4.43 5.77 11.39
C ASP A 164 3.44 6.23 12.46
N GLY A 165 2.96 7.49 12.42
CA GLY A 165 2.37 8.15 13.57
C GLY A 165 0.98 8.71 13.42
N GLY A 166 0.44 8.70 12.24
CA GLY A 166 -0.82 9.37 11.98
C GLY A 166 -0.73 10.90 12.08
N TRP A 167 -1.86 11.55 12.32
CA TRP A 167 -1.99 13.00 12.19
C TRP A 167 -1.09 13.84 13.12
N ARG A 168 -0.80 13.37 14.34
CA ARG A 168 0.03 14.14 15.30
C ARG A 168 1.47 14.30 14.81
N SER A 169 2.03 13.28 14.21
CA SER A 169 3.39 13.30 13.66
C SER A 169 3.45 14.10 12.36
N THR A 170 2.38 14.07 11.55
CA THR A 170 2.32 14.78 10.27
C THR A 170 1.92 16.24 10.39
N LEU A 171 1.15 16.61 11.42
CA LEU A 171 0.61 17.97 11.56
C LEU A 171 1.68 19.08 11.47
N PRO A 172 2.80 19.04 12.22
CA PRO A 172 3.82 20.08 12.11
C PRO A 172 4.43 20.18 10.71
N LEU A 173 4.61 19.06 10.03
CA LEU A 173 5.19 18.99 8.69
C LEU A 173 4.21 19.54 7.63
N LEU A 174 2.93 19.22 7.75
CA LEU A 174 1.88 19.75 6.88
C LEU A 174 1.70 21.26 7.09
N VAL A 175 1.73 21.75 8.32
CA VAL A 175 1.73 23.20 8.61
C VAL A 175 2.93 23.86 7.97
N LYS A 176 4.14 23.30 8.11
CA LYS A 176 5.34 23.80 7.45
C LYS A 176 5.19 23.86 5.93
N LEU A 177 4.60 22.84 5.33
CA LEU A 177 4.35 22.76 3.89
C LEU A 177 3.40 23.87 3.42
N VAL A 178 2.31 24.13 4.16
CA VAL A 178 1.38 25.23 3.89
C VAL A 178 2.08 26.59 3.98
N LEU A 179 2.93 26.79 4.98
CA LEU A 179 3.67 28.05 5.18
C LEU A 179 4.71 28.33 4.10
N ILE A 180 5.37 27.29 3.58
CA ILE A 180 6.39 27.44 2.51
C ILE A 180 5.72 27.73 1.17
N ASN A 181 4.57 27.15 0.90
CA ASN A 181 3.87 27.30 -0.37
C ASN A 181 2.39 27.71 -0.16
N PRO A 182 2.15 28.95 0.33
CA PRO A 182 0.81 29.39 0.70
C PRO A 182 -0.13 29.60 -0.49
N GLN A 183 0.38 29.57 -1.72
CA GLN A 183 -0.46 29.69 -2.93
C GLN A 183 -1.01 28.35 -3.41
N ASP A 184 -0.48 27.24 -2.93
CA ASP A 184 -0.91 25.91 -3.33
C ASP A 184 -2.00 25.35 -2.41
N GLY A 185 -3.25 25.49 -2.84
CA GLY A 185 -4.43 25.05 -2.08
C GLY A 185 -4.48 23.54 -1.79
N ARG A 186 -3.64 22.71 -2.42
CA ARG A 186 -3.57 21.26 -2.13
C ARG A 186 -3.11 20.97 -0.70
N TRP A 187 -2.20 21.77 -0.18
CA TRP A 187 -1.61 21.54 1.14
C TRP A 187 -2.56 21.84 2.30
N PRO A 188 -3.27 23.00 2.34
CA PRO A 188 -4.29 23.20 3.36
C PRO A 188 -5.43 22.17 3.27
N GLN A 189 -5.78 21.68 2.07
CA GLN A 189 -6.75 20.58 1.95
C GLN A 189 -6.23 19.28 2.56
N ARG A 190 -4.97 18.91 2.28
CA ARG A 190 -4.35 17.73 2.89
C ARG A 190 -4.27 17.84 4.41
N LEU A 191 -3.88 19.01 4.92
CA LEU A 191 -3.84 19.33 6.34
C LEU A 191 -5.22 19.14 6.99
N CYS A 192 -6.25 19.83 6.49
CA CYS A 192 -7.61 19.73 7.03
C CYS A 192 -8.17 18.31 6.94
N ARG A 193 -7.89 17.58 5.85
CA ARG A 193 -8.32 16.18 5.69
C ARG A 193 -7.69 15.29 6.74
N SER A 194 -6.37 15.37 6.94
CA SER A 194 -5.66 14.58 7.94
C SER A 194 -6.21 14.79 9.36
N ILE A 195 -6.49 16.06 9.72
CA ILE A 195 -7.06 16.42 11.02
C ILE A 195 -8.53 15.94 11.13
N LEU A 196 -9.33 16.10 10.07
CA LEU A 196 -10.72 15.66 10.02
C LEU A 196 -10.84 14.13 10.18
N GLU A 197 -9.97 13.39 9.48
CA GLU A 197 -9.89 11.93 9.57
C GLU A 197 -9.49 11.45 10.96
N ALA A 198 -8.78 12.28 11.71
CA ALA A 198 -8.48 12.05 13.12
C ALA A 198 -9.61 12.44 14.09
N ASN A 199 -10.79 12.80 13.57
CA ASN A 199 -11.94 13.31 14.33
C ASN A 199 -11.66 14.59 15.16
N GLN A 200 -10.65 15.37 14.78
CA GLN A 200 -10.27 16.61 15.47
C GLN A 200 -11.02 17.81 14.83
N PHE A 201 -12.35 17.79 14.92
CA PHE A 201 -13.24 18.75 14.25
C PHE A 201 -12.99 20.19 14.68
N ASP A 202 -12.67 20.40 15.96
CA ASP A 202 -12.42 21.75 16.50
C ASP A 202 -11.12 22.34 15.97
N LEU A 203 -10.08 21.53 15.74
CA LEU A 203 -8.85 22.01 15.12
C LEU A 203 -9.06 22.41 13.65
N VAL A 204 -9.88 21.63 12.91
CA VAL A 204 -10.25 22.02 11.54
C VAL A 204 -11.07 23.30 11.55
N ALA A 205 -12.01 23.47 12.50
CA ALA A 205 -12.80 24.70 12.64
C ALA A 205 -11.91 25.90 12.92
N GLN A 206 -10.95 25.79 13.84
CA GLN A 206 -9.97 26.85 14.14
C GLN A 206 -9.14 27.22 12.91
N PHE A 207 -8.68 26.24 12.12
CA PHE A 207 -8.00 26.52 10.86
C PHE A 207 -8.90 27.33 9.92
N CYS A 208 -10.17 26.93 9.77
CA CYS A 208 -11.13 27.65 8.94
C CYS A 208 -11.37 29.08 9.44
N ASP A 209 -11.47 29.30 10.77
CA ASP A 209 -11.65 30.63 11.36
C ASP A 209 -10.46 31.54 11.07
N ILE A 210 -9.24 31.03 11.19
CA ILE A 210 -8.01 31.74 10.84
C ILE A 210 -8.00 32.06 9.33
N ALA A 211 -8.24 31.07 8.49
CA ALA A 211 -8.22 31.22 7.03
C ALA A 211 -9.24 32.30 6.57
N ASP A 212 -10.44 32.29 7.13
CA ASP A 212 -11.50 33.24 6.80
C ASP A 212 -11.12 34.66 7.31
N THR A 213 -10.52 34.76 8.51
CA THR A 213 -10.11 36.05 9.11
C THR A 213 -9.05 36.76 8.28
N ILE A 214 -8.08 36.03 7.74
CA ILE A 214 -7.00 36.58 6.91
C ILE A 214 -7.30 36.54 5.40
N GLY A 215 -8.47 36.01 5.01
CA GLY A 215 -8.94 36.00 3.62
C GLY A 215 -8.21 35.03 2.70
N ILE A 216 -7.70 33.91 3.23
CA ILE A 216 -7.00 32.87 2.44
C ILE A 216 -7.79 31.57 2.40
N PHE A 217 -7.56 30.77 1.38
CA PHE A 217 -8.14 29.42 1.21
C PHE A 217 -9.67 29.32 1.34
N PRO A 218 -10.48 30.24 0.76
CA PRO A 218 -11.93 30.26 0.97
C PRO A 218 -12.61 28.96 0.51
N MET A 219 -12.09 28.31 -0.54
CA MET A 219 -12.57 27.02 -1.03
C MET A 219 -12.35 25.93 0.02
N THR A 220 -11.14 25.84 0.57
CA THR A 220 -10.80 24.86 1.62
C THR A 220 -11.64 25.08 2.87
N SER A 221 -11.72 26.32 3.35
CA SER A 221 -12.53 26.66 4.53
C SER A 221 -14.00 26.26 4.33
N GLY A 222 -14.62 26.66 3.23
CA GLY A 222 -16.02 26.33 2.92
C GLY A 222 -16.29 24.83 2.84
N MET A 223 -15.40 24.07 2.18
CA MET A 223 -15.51 22.60 2.06
C MET A 223 -15.43 21.92 3.43
N PHE A 224 -14.45 22.29 4.26
CA PHE A 224 -14.25 21.62 5.55
C PHE A 224 -15.26 22.07 6.60
N ARG A 225 -15.76 23.29 6.56
CA ARG A 225 -16.94 23.69 7.37
C ARG A 225 -18.17 22.86 7.03
N ALA A 226 -18.40 22.59 5.73
CA ALA A 226 -19.49 21.73 5.31
C ALA A 226 -19.31 20.28 5.80
N ALA A 227 -18.10 19.74 5.75
CA ALA A 227 -17.80 18.43 6.28
C ALA A 227 -18.02 18.35 7.80
N ILE A 228 -17.56 19.35 8.56
CA ILE A 228 -17.76 19.47 10.02
C ILE A 228 -19.25 19.54 10.37
N ALA A 229 -20.05 20.32 9.64
CA ALA A 229 -21.50 20.40 9.85
C ALA A 229 -22.16 19.01 9.76
N GLY A 230 -21.75 18.22 8.77
CA GLY A 230 -22.21 16.82 8.65
C GLY A 230 -21.82 15.95 9.85
N GLU A 231 -20.60 16.08 10.37
CA GLU A 231 -20.14 15.33 11.55
C GLU A 231 -20.83 15.78 12.85
N ARG A 232 -21.20 17.06 12.95
CA ARG A 232 -21.95 17.63 14.08
C ARG A 232 -23.48 17.43 14.01
N GLY A 233 -23.98 16.72 12.99
CA GLY A 233 -25.39 16.36 12.88
C GLY A 233 -26.27 17.41 12.17
N THR A 234 -25.68 18.38 11.47
CA THR A 234 -26.38 19.39 10.66
C THR A 234 -26.06 19.29 9.16
N PRO A 235 -26.31 18.12 8.51
CA PRO A 235 -25.90 17.92 7.13
C PRO A 235 -26.56 18.87 6.13
N GLU A 236 -27.78 19.36 6.39
CA GLU A 236 -28.47 20.34 5.55
C GLU A 236 -27.73 21.69 5.53
N GLU A 237 -27.16 22.12 6.67
CA GLU A 237 -26.31 23.31 6.74
C GLU A 237 -25.03 23.11 5.94
N GLY A 238 -24.43 21.91 6.05
CA GLY A 238 -23.27 21.53 5.25
C GLY A 238 -23.56 21.63 3.74
N LEU A 239 -24.71 21.16 3.27
CA LEU A 239 -25.12 21.29 1.87
C LEU A 239 -25.25 22.76 1.45
N LYS A 240 -25.88 23.62 2.27
CA LYS A 240 -25.99 25.06 2.00
C LYS A 240 -24.62 25.74 1.92
N LEU A 241 -23.65 25.31 2.71
CA LEU A 241 -22.26 25.81 2.63
C LEU A 241 -21.62 25.43 1.30
N LEU A 242 -21.76 24.17 0.87
CA LEU A 242 -21.22 23.72 -0.42
C LEU A 242 -21.88 24.43 -1.61
N ASP A 243 -23.17 24.78 -1.52
CA ASP A 243 -23.89 25.47 -2.61
C ASP A 243 -23.38 26.91 -2.82
N LYS A 244 -22.75 27.52 -1.82
CA LYS A 244 -22.14 28.85 -1.93
C LYS A 244 -20.75 28.82 -2.60
N LEU A 245 -20.14 27.64 -2.74
CA LEU A 245 -18.80 27.52 -3.33
C LEU A 245 -18.88 27.64 -4.87
N THR A 246 -18.02 28.45 -5.43
CA THR A 246 -17.88 28.58 -6.88
C THR A 246 -17.02 27.43 -7.39
N THR A 247 -17.64 26.45 -8.05
CA THR A 247 -16.94 25.25 -8.56
C THR A 247 -16.47 25.38 -10.01
N LYS A 248 -16.62 26.56 -10.64
CA LYS A 248 -16.11 26.81 -11.99
C LYS A 248 -14.59 26.84 -11.99
N SER A 249 -13.97 26.01 -12.81
CA SER A 249 -12.50 25.97 -13.00
C SER A 249 -11.68 25.56 -11.75
N VAL A 250 -12.25 24.74 -10.86
CA VAL A 250 -11.48 24.15 -9.77
C VAL A 250 -10.65 22.94 -10.25
N PRO A 251 -9.49 22.68 -9.64
CA PRO A 251 -8.72 21.46 -9.92
C PRO A 251 -9.54 20.19 -9.71
N ARG A 252 -9.29 19.16 -10.53
CA ARG A 252 -9.98 17.85 -10.47
C ARG A 252 -10.02 17.24 -9.07
N SER A 253 -8.92 17.34 -8.32
CA SER A 253 -8.83 16.85 -6.93
C SER A 253 -9.77 17.59 -5.98
N VAL A 254 -9.94 18.90 -6.16
CA VAL A 254 -10.86 19.72 -5.36
C VAL A 254 -12.31 19.35 -5.68
N GLU A 255 -12.65 19.22 -6.96
CA GLU A 255 -13.99 18.81 -7.40
C GLU A 255 -14.35 17.41 -6.86
N MET A 256 -13.39 16.49 -6.87
CA MET A 256 -13.55 15.16 -6.29
C MET A 256 -13.87 15.22 -4.79
N ASP A 257 -13.16 16.05 -4.03
CA ASP A 257 -13.43 16.23 -2.59
C ASP A 257 -14.79 16.87 -2.32
N ILE A 258 -15.19 17.85 -3.11
CA ILE A 258 -16.54 18.45 -3.03
C ILE A 258 -17.59 17.38 -3.28
N CYS A 259 -17.43 16.54 -4.30
CA CYS A 259 -18.35 15.44 -4.59
C CYS A 259 -18.42 14.46 -3.42
N ARG A 260 -17.27 14.10 -2.84
CA ARG A 260 -17.19 13.19 -1.68
C ARG A 260 -17.93 13.74 -0.46
N ILE A 261 -17.68 15.01 -0.11
CA ILE A 261 -18.34 15.66 1.03
C ILE A 261 -19.84 15.78 0.78
N ARG A 262 -20.25 16.23 -0.41
CA ARG A 262 -21.67 16.36 -0.79
C ARG A 262 -22.41 15.03 -0.77
N ALA A 263 -21.79 13.97 -1.29
CA ALA A 263 -22.37 12.63 -1.25
C ALA A 263 -22.61 12.17 0.19
N GLY A 264 -21.61 12.36 1.08
CA GLY A 264 -21.75 12.01 2.49
C GLY A 264 -22.83 12.81 3.22
N LEU A 265 -22.97 14.10 2.92
CA LEU A 265 -24.05 14.94 3.49
C LEU A 265 -25.43 14.53 2.99
N LEU A 266 -25.60 14.25 1.70
CA LEU A 266 -26.85 13.75 1.12
C LEU A 266 -27.24 12.40 1.69
N ASP A 267 -26.28 11.50 1.89
CA ASP A 267 -26.49 10.20 2.53
C ASP A 267 -27.04 10.37 3.96
N ARG A 268 -26.47 11.30 4.74
CA ARG A 268 -26.94 11.64 6.10
C ARG A 268 -28.32 12.29 6.11
N CYS A 269 -28.70 13.00 5.04
CA CYS A 269 -30.06 13.55 4.85
C CYS A 269 -31.07 12.50 4.34
N GLY A 270 -30.69 11.23 4.15
CA GLY A 270 -31.55 10.20 3.57
C GLY A 270 -31.82 10.35 2.07
N LYS A 271 -31.06 11.22 1.36
CA LYS A 271 -31.20 11.48 -0.07
C LYS A 271 -30.31 10.56 -0.89
N PHE A 272 -30.54 9.26 -0.79
CA PHE A 272 -29.60 8.22 -1.25
C PHE A 272 -29.36 8.21 -2.78
N GLU A 273 -30.41 8.41 -3.58
CA GLU A 273 -30.24 8.49 -5.05
C GLU A 273 -29.40 9.72 -5.47
N ALA A 274 -29.62 10.85 -4.80
CA ALA A 274 -28.80 12.05 -5.02
C ALA A 274 -27.37 11.84 -4.55
N ALA A 275 -27.17 11.19 -3.40
CA ALA A 275 -25.84 10.84 -2.90
C ALA A 275 -25.10 9.95 -3.91
N ASN A 276 -25.78 8.93 -4.48
CA ASN A 276 -25.20 8.03 -5.46
C ASN A 276 -24.64 8.76 -6.68
N LYS A 277 -25.37 9.75 -7.22
CA LYS A 277 -24.89 10.56 -8.36
C LYS A 277 -23.55 11.25 -8.06
N TYR A 278 -23.35 11.69 -6.82
CA TYR A 278 -22.10 12.32 -6.43
C TYR A 278 -20.98 11.30 -6.14
N TYR A 279 -21.30 10.10 -5.65
CA TYR A 279 -20.33 9.00 -5.59
C TYR A 279 -19.88 8.58 -6.99
N GLU A 280 -20.79 8.44 -7.94
CA GLU A 280 -20.45 8.17 -9.35
C GLU A 280 -19.55 9.27 -9.93
N LYS A 281 -19.90 10.54 -9.72
CA LYS A 281 -19.08 11.66 -10.20
C LYS A 281 -17.71 11.68 -9.55
N GLN A 282 -17.61 11.45 -8.25
CA GLN A 282 -16.34 11.30 -7.52
C GLN A 282 -15.46 10.22 -8.17
N ASN A 283 -16.04 9.06 -8.46
CA ASN A 283 -15.33 7.93 -9.01
C ASN A 283 -14.89 8.18 -10.47
N ILE A 284 -15.68 8.88 -11.28
CA ILE A 284 -15.29 9.32 -12.63
C ILE A 284 -14.11 10.29 -12.55
N LEU A 285 -14.14 11.24 -11.61
CA LEU A 285 -13.03 12.17 -11.38
C LEU A 285 -11.77 11.49 -10.83
N TYR A 286 -11.93 10.38 -10.14
CA TYR A 286 -10.81 9.60 -9.61
C TYR A 286 -10.12 8.74 -10.68
N ARG A 287 -10.85 8.21 -11.65
CA ARG A 287 -10.35 7.30 -12.66
C ARG A 287 -9.13 7.84 -13.39
N THR A 288 -8.09 7.02 -13.51
CA THR A 288 -6.93 7.32 -14.33
C THR A 288 -7.19 6.98 -15.81
N GLU A 289 -6.43 7.59 -16.71
CA GLU A 289 -6.51 7.29 -18.16
C GLU A 289 -6.03 5.86 -18.48
N THR A 290 -5.25 5.25 -17.59
CA THR A 290 -4.67 3.91 -17.75
C THR A 290 -5.54 2.80 -17.14
N PHE A 291 -6.81 3.09 -16.79
CA PHE A 291 -7.70 2.10 -16.20
C PHE A 291 -7.98 0.93 -17.18
N ASP A 292 -7.59 -0.28 -16.77
CA ASP A 292 -7.98 -1.55 -17.41
C ASP A 292 -8.82 -2.37 -16.44
N ARG A 293 -10.14 -2.43 -16.70
CA ARG A 293 -11.10 -3.17 -15.86
C ARG A 293 -10.83 -4.68 -15.76
N ASP A 294 -10.08 -5.23 -16.71
CA ASP A 294 -9.81 -6.66 -16.79
C ASP A 294 -8.45 -7.05 -16.21
N LEU A 295 -7.56 -6.09 -16.00
CA LEU A 295 -6.19 -6.33 -15.58
C LEU A 295 -6.09 -7.12 -14.27
N PHE A 296 -6.94 -6.81 -13.31
CA PHE A 296 -7.00 -7.51 -12.02
C PHE A 296 -7.35 -8.99 -12.21
N ILE A 297 -8.40 -9.26 -12.98
CA ILE A 297 -8.87 -10.63 -13.25
C ILE A 297 -7.82 -11.40 -14.07
N LYS A 298 -7.33 -10.82 -15.16
CA LYS A 298 -6.29 -11.43 -16.01
C LYS A 298 -5.05 -11.83 -15.22
N ARG A 299 -4.58 -10.94 -14.33
CA ARG A 299 -3.41 -11.23 -13.47
C ARG A 299 -3.68 -12.35 -12.46
N ALA A 300 -4.85 -12.36 -11.84
CA ALA A 300 -5.21 -13.42 -10.89
C ALA A 300 -5.35 -14.79 -11.61
N GLU A 301 -5.95 -14.83 -12.80
CA GLU A 301 -6.07 -16.03 -13.63
C GLU A 301 -4.71 -16.53 -14.11
N ALA A 302 -3.82 -15.65 -14.57
CA ALA A 302 -2.46 -16.01 -14.97
C ALA A 302 -1.67 -16.64 -13.79
N LYS A 303 -1.77 -16.04 -12.60
CA LYS A 303 -1.17 -16.60 -11.38
C LYS A 303 -1.80 -17.95 -10.99
N ALA A 304 -3.12 -18.07 -11.08
CA ALA A 304 -3.82 -19.32 -10.81
C ALA A 304 -3.43 -20.45 -11.79
N ALA A 305 -3.11 -20.10 -13.04
CA ALA A 305 -2.65 -21.04 -14.06
C ALA A 305 -1.18 -21.48 -13.89
N LEU A 306 -0.38 -20.76 -13.09
CA LEU A 306 1.04 -21.06 -12.90
C LEU A 306 1.24 -22.51 -12.43
N VAL A 307 2.11 -23.23 -13.12
CA VAL A 307 2.56 -24.57 -12.71
C VAL A 307 3.64 -24.39 -11.64
N VAL A 308 3.31 -24.79 -10.42
CA VAL A 308 4.23 -24.74 -9.26
C VAL A 308 4.69 -26.17 -8.97
N PRO A 309 6.00 -26.44 -8.79
CA PRO A 309 6.49 -27.77 -8.44
C PRO A 309 6.03 -28.17 -7.04
N GLU A 310 6.13 -29.46 -6.71
CA GLU A 310 5.93 -29.92 -5.34
C GLU A 310 6.96 -29.26 -4.43
N LEU A 311 6.48 -28.58 -3.39
CA LEU A 311 7.31 -27.84 -2.47
C LEU A 311 7.56 -28.63 -1.19
N PRO A 312 8.76 -28.50 -0.57
CA PRO A 312 9.04 -29.11 0.71
C PRO A 312 8.07 -28.58 1.78
N PRO A 313 7.86 -29.33 2.88
CA PRO A 313 7.04 -28.87 3.99
C PRO A 313 7.40 -27.47 4.44
N ASP A 314 6.41 -26.76 4.95
CA ASP A 314 6.53 -25.40 5.44
C ASP A 314 6.43 -25.43 6.97
N ASP A 315 7.52 -25.15 7.65
CA ASP A 315 7.64 -25.27 9.12
C ASP A 315 7.21 -24.00 9.87
N HIS A 316 6.33 -23.18 9.27
CA HIS A 316 5.87 -21.91 9.83
C HIS A 316 4.42 -22.02 10.37
N ASP A 317 4.20 -22.91 11.31
CA ASP A 317 2.85 -23.21 11.85
C ASP A 317 2.17 -22.01 12.56
N GLY A 318 2.94 -21.09 13.15
CA GLY A 318 2.42 -19.88 13.79
C GLY A 318 2.05 -18.74 12.84
N TYR A 319 2.20 -18.91 11.52
CA TYR A 319 1.98 -17.85 10.54
C TYR A 319 0.68 -18.05 9.77
N PHE A 320 -0.27 -17.13 9.97
CA PHE A 320 -1.59 -17.14 9.37
C PHE A 320 -1.76 -16.00 8.37
N MET A 321 -2.69 -16.16 7.43
CA MET A 321 -3.15 -15.06 6.58
C MET A 321 -4.58 -14.68 6.93
N MET A 322 -4.85 -13.37 7.09
CA MET A 322 -6.18 -12.83 7.24
C MET A 322 -6.64 -12.26 5.92
N LEU A 323 -7.59 -12.94 5.30
CA LEU A 323 -8.14 -12.65 3.98
C LEU A 323 -9.64 -12.30 4.05
N GLY A 324 -10.22 -12.01 2.92
CA GLY A 324 -11.62 -11.64 2.74
C GLY A 324 -11.74 -10.72 1.53
N PHE A 325 -12.84 -10.00 1.41
CA PHE A 325 -12.90 -8.90 0.45
C PHE A 325 -12.65 -7.57 1.17
N PRO A 326 -12.09 -6.54 0.53
CA PRO A 326 -11.99 -5.22 1.14
C PRO A 326 -13.33 -4.78 1.72
N ARG A 327 -13.34 -4.15 2.89
CA ARG A 327 -14.56 -3.71 3.63
C ARG A 327 -15.39 -4.82 4.28
N SER A 328 -14.91 -6.05 4.33
CA SER A 328 -15.60 -7.16 5.03
C SER A 328 -15.42 -7.16 6.56
N GLY A 329 -14.73 -6.16 7.14
CA GLY A 329 -14.52 -6.07 8.59
C GLY A 329 -13.14 -6.53 9.07
N THR A 330 -12.23 -6.85 8.17
CA THR A 330 -10.86 -7.30 8.48
C THR A 330 -10.09 -6.35 9.39
N THR A 331 -10.26 -5.02 9.23
CA THR A 331 -9.60 -4.03 10.09
C THR A 331 -10.09 -4.09 11.55
N LEU A 332 -11.40 -4.30 11.77
CA LEU A 332 -11.93 -4.50 13.13
C LEU A 332 -11.33 -5.76 13.75
N LEU A 333 -11.42 -6.88 13.05
CA LEU A 333 -10.90 -8.16 13.52
C LEU A 333 -9.40 -8.11 13.78
N GLU A 334 -8.63 -7.46 12.90
CA GLU A 334 -7.19 -7.25 13.08
C GLU A 334 -6.88 -6.50 14.38
N ASN A 335 -7.57 -5.38 14.66
CA ASN A 335 -7.34 -4.61 15.89
C ASN A 335 -7.71 -5.39 17.14
N VAL A 336 -8.77 -6.17 17.08
CA VAL A 336 -9.17 -7.08 18.16
C VAL A 336 -8.07 -8.12 18.42
N LEU A 337 -7.62 -8.84 17.40
CA LEU A 337 -6.56 -9.86 17.52
C LEU A 337 -5.22 -9.26 17.95
N ALA A 338 -4.86 -8.09 17.41
CA ALA A 338 -3.63 -7.39 17.77
C ALA A 338 -3.58 -6.95 19.24
N SER A 339 -4.72 -6.88 19.91
CA SER A 339 -4.80 -6.56 21.34
C SER A 339 -4.43 -7.74 22.23
N HIS A 340 -4.38 -8.95 21.66
CA HIS A 340 -3.93 -10.13 22.37
C HIS A 340 -2.39 -10.16 22.54
N PRO A 341 -1.84 -10.47 23.72
CA PRO A 341 -0.38 -10.43 23.95
C PRO A 341 0.41 -11.42 23.09
N ALA A 342 -0.13 -12.62 22.83
CA ALA A 342 0.54 -13.65 22.04
C ALA A 342 0.34 -13.49 20.51
N ILE A 343 -0.38 -12.47 20.03
CA ILE A 343 -0.66 -12.28 18.60
C ILE A 343 -0.04 -10.98 18.12
N GLU A 344 0.68 -11.06 17.02
CA GLU A 344 1.13 -9.88 16.27
C GLU A 344 0.49 -9.88 14.89
N THR A 345 -0.07 -8.74 14.48
CA THR A 345 -0.72 -8.58 13.18
C THR A 345 0.07 -7.62 12.31
N PHE A 346 0.10 -7.90 11.01
CA PHE A 346 0.78 -7.10 10.00
C PHE A 346 -0.24 -6.60 8.98
N GLU A 347 -0.33 -5.27 8.84
CA GLU A 347 -1.28 -4.65 7.94
C GLU A 347 -0.62 -4.36 6.60
N GLU A 348 -1.05 -5.11 5.57
CA GLU A 348 -0.72 -4.86 4.16
C GLU A 348 0.80 -4.69 3.92
N ILE A 349 1.59 -5.58 4.52
CA ILE A 349 3.05 -5.58 4.34
C ILE A 349 3.43 -6.10 2.95
N PRO A 350 4.62 -5.74 2.41
CA PRO A 350 5.01 -6.13 1.06
C PRO A 350 5.47 -7.60 0.92
N GLY A 351 5.22 -8.46 1.92
CA GLY A 351 5.62 -9.88 1.88
C GLY A 351 5.12 -10.60 0.65
N TRP A 352 3.81 -10.52 0.38
CA TRP A 352 3.21 -11.12 -0.81
C TRP A 352 3.63 -10.44 -2.12
N THR A 353 3.82 -9.13 -2.11
CA THR A 353 4.36 -8.40 -3.27
C THR A 353 5.73 -8.93 -3.67
N GLY A 354 6.58 -9.28 -2.70
CA GLY A 354 7.87 -9.91 -2.94
C GLY A 354 7.76 -11.29 -3.62
N VAL A 355 6.78 -12.10 -3.19
CA VAL A 355 6.49 -13.38 -3.86
C VAL A 355 6.08 -13.15 -5.31
N GLN A 356 5.15 -12.22 -5.55
CA GLN A 356 4.67 -11.90 -6.89
C GLN A 356 5.79 -11.39 -7.80
N GLN A 357 6.69 -10.54 -7.30
CA GLN A 357 7.81 -10.02 -8.08
C GLN A 357 8.80 -11.10 -8.51
N LEU A 358 9.17 -12.01 -7.60
CA LEU A 358 10.09 -13.09 -7.89
C LEU A 358 9.53 -14.13 -8.87
N THR A 359 8.21 -14.27 -8.92
CA THR A 359 7.54 -15.25 -9.78
C THR A 359 6.92 -14.63 -11.03
N ARG A 360 7.00 -13.30 -11.18
CA ARG A 360 6.28 -12.52 -12.18
C ARG A 360 6.54 -13.00 -13.62
N GLN A 361 7.81 -13.16 -13.99
CA GLN A 361 8.18 -13.59 -15.33
C GLN A 361 7.55 -14.93 -15.72
N PHE A 362 7.38 -15.86 -14.77
CA PHE A 362 6.86 -17.19 -15.03
C PHE A 362 5.36 -17.16 -15.30
N TRP A 363 4.56 -16.48 -14.46
CA TRP A 363 3.12 -16.42 -14.69
C TRP A 363 2.73 -15.46 -15.82
N GLU A 364 3.51 -14.41 -16.12
CA GLU A 364 3.28 -13.55 -17.29
C GLU A 364 3.59 -14.25 -18.61
N GLN A 365 4.57 -15.15 -18.62
CA GLN A 365 4.99 -15.90 -19.81
C GLN A 365 4.36 -17.29 -19.90
N GLY A 366 3.58 -17.71 -18.92
CA GLY A 366 3.00 -19.06 -18.85
C GLY A 366 4.03 -20.17 -18.69
N GLN A 367 5.19 -19.87 -18.09
CA GLN A 367 6.26 -20.83 -17.87
C GLN A 367 6.12 -21.51 -16.50
N PRO A 368 6.51 -22.79 -16.35
CA PRO A 368 6.58 -23.45 -15.05
C PRO A 368 7.53 -22.72 -14.10
N LEU A 369 7.17 -22.64 -12.82
CA LEU A 369 8.02 -22.04 -11.79
C LEU A 369 9.12 -23.05 -11.39
N PRO A 370 10.42 -22.68 -11.47
CA PRO A 370 11.49 -23.52 -10.96
C PRO A 370 11.42 -23.71 -9.43
N LEU A 371 11.86 -24.86 -8.93
CA LEU A 371 11.79 -25.21 -7.52
C LEU A 371 12.56 -24.21 -6.63
N ASP A 372 13.76 -23.83 -7.03
CA ASP A 372 14.60 -22.86 -6.31
C ASP A 372 13.96 -21.46 -6.25
N ALA A 373 13.33 -21.02 -7.35
CA ALA A 373 12.59 -19.75 -7.38
C ALA A 373 11.36 -19.80 -6.46
N ALA A 374 10.64 -20.92 -6.43
CA ALA A 374 9.50 -21.10 -5.53
C ALA A 374 9.92 -21.09 -4.05
N ILE A 375 11.01 -21.81 -3.71
CA ILE A 375 11.56 -21.82 -2.34
C ILE A 375 12.04 -20.41 -1.95
N LYS A 376 12.78 -19.72 -2.82
CA LYS A 376 13.24 -18.34 -2.59
C LYS A 376 12.07 -17.40 -2.36
N ALA A 377 10.99 -17.51 -3.13
CA ALA A 377 9.80 -16.69 -2.98
C ALA A 377 9.09 -16.93 -1.62
N ARG A 378 8.98 -18.19 -1.16
CA ARG A 378 8.42 -18.53 0.15
C ARG A 378 9.28 -17.99 1.29
N GLN A 379 10.58 -18.24 1.25
CA GLN A 379 11.53 -17.73 2.27
C GLN A 379 11.48 -16.21 2.37
N ARG A 380 11.30 -15.55 1.21
CA ARG A 380 11.12 -14.13 1.14
C ARG A 380 9.89 -13.64 1.89
N TYR A 381 8.74 -14.29 1.72
CA TYR A 381 7.52 -13.95 2.41
C TYR A 381 7.71 -13.97 3.93
N TYR A 382 8.30 -15.04 4.47
CA TYR A 382 8.51 -15.18 5.92
C TYR A 382 9.53 -14.19 6.46
N ARG A 383 10.66 -13.99 5.77
CA ARG A 383 11.66 -12.97 6.15
C ARG A 383 11.06 -11.57 6.24
N GLU A 384 10.09 -11.24 5.41
CA GLU A 384 9.42 -9.95 5.44
C GLU A 384 8.55 -9.77 6.69
N ILE A 385 7.92 -10.83 7.17
CA ILE A 385 7.20 -10.85 8.44
C ILE A 385 8.19 -10.76 9.60
N ASP A 386 9.19 -11.64 9.64
CA ASP A 386 10.16 -11.74 10.73
C ASP A 386 10.89 -10.43 10.99
N ARG A 387 11.27 -9.74 9.94
CA ARG A 387 11.92 -8.43 10.02
C ARG A 387 11.06 -7.36 10.70
N ARG A 388 9.75 -7.51 10.69
CA ARG A 388 8.79 -6.55 11.26
C ARG A 388 8.26 -6.94 12.62
N ARG A 389 8.67 -8.07 13.15
CA ARG A 389 8.26 -8.51 14.48
C ARG A 389 8.74 -7.52 15.53
N LYS A 390 7.83 -7.12 16.42
CA LYS A 390 8.07 -6.16 17.49
C LYS A 390 7.66 -6.67 18.86
N LYS A 391 6.79 -7.70 18.91
CA LYS A 391 6.30 -8.29 20.15
C LYS A 391 7.11 -9.52 20.51
N ASP A 392 7.94 -9.44 21.54
CA ASP A 392 8.74 -10.58 22.04
C ASP A 392 7.86 -11.73 22.59
N THR A 393 6.63 -11.41 23.02
CA THR A 393 5.67 -12.39 23.54
C THR A 393 4.82 -13.06 22.45
N ALA A 394 4.88 -12.58 21.19
CA ALA A 394 4.06 -13.12 20.13
C ALA A 394 4.61 -14.48 19.65
N ALA A 395 3.71 -15.46 19.58
CA ALA A 395 3.94 -16.76 18.96
C ALA A 395 3.06 -16.97 17.71
N ILE A 396 2.11 -16.07 17.47
CA ILE A 396 1.13 -16.13 16.40
C ILE A 396 1.26 -14.84 15.57
N TYR A 397 1.45 -15.01 14.26
CA TYR A 397 1.70 -13.95 13.30
C TYR A 397 0.61 -13.96 12.25
N VAL A 398 -0.13 -12.85 12.12
CA VAL A 398 -1.28 -12.75 11.20
C VAL A 398 -1.03 -11.65 10.18
N ASP A 399 -0.76 -12.04 8.94
CA ASP A 399 -0.61 -11.13 7.80
C ASP A 399 -1.98 -10.79 7.20
N LYS A 400 -2.40 -9.53 7.27
CA LYS A 400 -3.70 -9.07 6.80
C LYS A 400 -3.59 -8.36 5.46
N LEU A 401 -4.10 -8.98 4.40
CA LEU A 401 -4.23 -8.37 3.08
C LEU A 401 -5.50 -8.90 2.35
N PRO A 402 -6.66 -8.27 2.59
CA PRO A 402 -7.96 -8.85 2.20
C PRO A 402 -8.08 -9.22 0.72
N ILE A 403 -7.61 -8.35 -0.18
CA ILE A 403 -7.76 -8.54 -1.63
C ILE A 403 -7.00 -9.77 -2.17
N LEU A 404 -6.05 -10.32 -1.42
CA LEU A 404 -5.34 -11.54 -1.80
C LEU A 404 -6.24 -12.77 -1.92
N SER A 405 -7.46 -12.72 -1.41
CA SER A 405 -8.44 -13.78 -1.63
C SER A 405 -8.71 -14.06 -3.12
N ALA A 406 -8.47 -13.09 -4.00
CA ALA A 406 -8.49 -13.29 -5.46
C ALA A 406 -7.33 -14.16 -5.98
N ASP A 407 -6.23 -14.25 -5.23
CA ASP A 407 -5.05 -15.07 -5.55
C ASP A 407 -5.05 -16.41 -4.81
N ALA A 408 -6.15 -16.83 -4.19
CA ALA A 408 -6.24 -18.02 -3.32
C ALA A 408 -5.64 -19.28 -3.95
N VAL A 409 -5.97 -19.56 -5.21
CA VAL A 409 -5.44 -20.72 -5.94
C VAL A 409 -3.91 -20.67 -6.04
N TYR A 410 -3.34 -19.50 -6.28
CA TYR A 410 -1.91 -19.31 -6.36
C TYR A 410 -1.25 -19.38 -4.98
N ILE A 411 -1.87 -18.83 -3.95
CA ILE A 411 -1.38 -18.89 -2.57
C ILE A 411 -1.31 -20.36 -2.12
N ASP A 412 -2.36 -21.13 -2.35
CA ASP A 412 -2.37 -22.56 -1.97
C ASP A 412 -1.32 -23.40 -2.69
N LYS A 413 -1.00 -23.08 -3.95
CA LYS A 413 0.12 -23.72 -4.67
C LYS A 413 1.47 -23.38 -4.04
N MET A 414 1.65 -22.13 -3.60
CA MET A 414 2.90 -21.69 -2.97
C MET A 414 3.00 -22.12 -1.49
N PHE A 415 1.89 -22.20 -0.77
CA PHE A 415 1.80 -22.49 0.67
C PHE A 415 0.70 -23.53 0.96
N PRO A 416 0.89 -24.82 0.57
CA PRO A 416 -0.18 -25.82 0.61
C PRO A 416 -0.79 -26.08 1.99
N ARG A 417 -0.05 -25.79 3.08
CA ARG A 417 -0.47 -26.04 4.45
C ARG A 417 -0.90 -24.75 5.19
N LYS A 418 -0.95 -23.59 4.49
CA LYS A 418 -1.31 -22.31 5.10
C LYS A 418 -2.72 -22.36 5.69
N LYS A 419 -2.84 -21.75 6.89
CA LYS A 419 -4.12 -21.56 7.56
C LYS A 419 -4.58 -20.10 7.41
N TYR A 420 -5.89 -19.92 7.38
CA TYR A 420 -6.49 -18.63 7.06
C TYR A 420 -7.55 -18.21 8.08
N VAL A 421 -7.61 -16.92 8.37
CA VAL A 421 -8.79 -16.27 8.96
C VAL A 421 -9.48 -15.52 7.83
N PHE A 422 -10.71 -15.89 7.50
CA PHE A 422 -11.43 -15.31 6.37
C PHE A 422 -12.66 -14.52 6.82
N SER A 423 -12.64 -13.21 6.60
CA SER A 423 -13.75 -12.32 6.97
C SER A 423 -14.86 -12.34 5.94
N ILE A 424 -16.08 -12.61 6.39
CA ILE A 424 -17.32 -12.55 5.61
C ILE A 424 -18.21 -11.42 6.12
N ARG A 425 -18.79 -10.66 5.21
CA ARG A 425 -19.83 -9.68 5.46
C ARG A 425 -20.84 -9.72 4.33
N HIS A 426 -22.04 -9.17 4.57
CA HIS A 426 -23.11 -9.11 3.57
C HIS A 426 -22.58 -8.59 2.22
N PRO A 427 -22.69 -9.35 1.11
CA PRO A 427 -22.10 -8.99 -0.17
C PRO A 427 -22.48 -7.60 -0.67
N TYR A 428 -23.76 -7.21 -0.53
CA TYR A 428 -24.24 -5.89 -0.93
C TYR A 428 -23.58 -4.77 -0.12
N ASP A 429 -23.45 -4.92 1.22
CA ASP A 429 -22.79 -3.92 2.06
C ASP A 429 -21.31 -3.76 1.71
N VAL A 430 -20.63 -4.86 1.40
CA VAL A 430 -19.23 -4.87 1.03
C VAL A 430 -19.00 -4.12 -0.27
N VAL A 431 -19.75 -4.49 -1.32
CA VAL A 431 -19.63 -3.88 -2.65
C VAL A 431 -20.00 -2.39 -2.61
N LEU A 432 -21.11 -2.03 -1.95
CA LEU A 432 -21.50 -0.63 -1.76
C LEU A 432 -20.43 0.16 -1.00
N SER A 433 -19.84 -0.42 0.04
CA SER A 433 -18.80 0.23 0.83
C SER A 433 -17.51 0.44 0.03
N CYS A 434 -17.15 -0.49 -0.86
CA CYS A 434 -16.04 -0.33 -1.78
C CYS A 434 -16.30 0.78 -2.80
N PHE A 435 -17.46 0.79 -3.44
CA PHE A 435 -17.87 1.78 -4.42
C PHE A 435 -17.87 3.23 -3.87
N ARG A 436 -18.28 3.41 -2.62
CA ARG A 436 -18.36 4.72 -1.95
C ARG A 436 -17.02 5.23 -1.43
N GLN A 437 -15.97 4.38 -1.43
CA GLN A 437 -14.65 4.69 -0.87
C GLN A 437 -13.64 4.95 -1.98
N ILE A 438 -12.81 5.97 -1.80
CA ILE A 438 -11.60 6.16 -2.61
C ILE A 438 -10.47 5.34 -1.98
N PHE A 439 -9.79 4.56 -2.82
CA PHE A 439 -8.61 3.78 -2.46
C PHE A 439 -7.39 4.32 -3.22
N ALA A 440 -6.17 3.97 -2.79
CA ALA A 440 -4.99 4.21 -3.60
C ALA A 440 -5.10 3.43 -4.93
N PRO A 441 -4.77 4.04 -6.08
CA PRO A 441 -4.98 3.43 -7.40
C PRO A 441 -4.12 2.18 -7.58
N ASN A 442 -4.75 1.08 -7.95
CA ASN A 442 -4.12 -0.15 -8.40
C ASN A 442 -5.14 -1.01 -9.15
N ALA A 443 -4.67 -2.03 -9.88
CA ALA A 443 -5.52 -2.86 -10.73
C ALA A 443 -6.75 -3.47 -10.04
N ALA A 444 -6.67 -3.77 -8.74
CA ALA A 444 -7.81 -4.31 -7.98
C ALA A 444 -8.78 -3.20 -7.57
N MET A 445 -8.27 -2.11 -6.97
CA MET A 445 -9.09 -1.03 -6.42
C MET A 445 -9.77 -0.19 -7.50
N ASP A 446 -9.19 -0.10 -8.69
CA ASP A 446 -9.79 0.58 -9.84
C ASP A 446 -11.13 -0.03 -10.25
N ASN A 447 -11.35 -1.33 -9.95
CA ASN A 447 -12.66 -1.99 -10.16
C ASN A 447 -13.76 -1.46 -9.24
N PHE A 448 -13.43 -0.72 -8.18
CA PHE A 448 -14.46 -0.17 -7.28
C PHE A 448 -15.02 1.18 -7.74
N THR A 449 -14.57 1.68 -8.88
CA THR A 449 -15.04 2.96 -9.44
C THR A 449 -16.41 2.90 -10.11
N THR A 450 -16.95 1.70 -10.37
CA THR A 450 -18.36 1.48 -10.75
C THR A 450 -18.97 0.35 -9.91
N MET A 451 -20.29 0.39 -9.73
CA MET A 451 -21.02 -0.70 -9.08
C MET A 451 -20.90 -2.01 -9.88
N GLU A 452 -20.97 -1.94 -11.20
CA GLU A 452 -20.85 -3.12 -12.08
C GLU A 452 -19.50 -3.82 -11.93
N ASP A 453 -18.40 -3.05 -11.99
CA ASP A 453 -17.06 -3.62 -11.87
C ASP A 453 -16.78 -4.12 -10.45
N ALA A 454 -17.32 -3.43 -9.43
CA ALA A 454 -17.22 -3.88 -8.04
C ALA A 454 -17.97 -5.20 -7.80
N CYS A 455 -19.17 -5.37 -8.35
CA CYS A 455 -19.90 -6.64 -8.31
C CYS A 455 -19.14 -7.76 -9.03
N ARG A 456 -18.55 -7.46 -10.18
CA ARG A 456 -17.74 -8.39 -10.96
C ARG A 456 -16.48 -8.82 -10.19
N ALA A 457 -15.77 -7.87 -9.60
CA ALA A 457 -14.56 -8.14 -8.82
C ALA A 457 -14.86 -8.98 -7.57
N TYR A 458 -15.99 -8.70 -6.90
CA TYR A 458 -16.44 -9.50 -5.76
C TYR A 458 -16.75 -10.93 -6.17
N ASP A 459 -17.62 -11.14 -7.16
CA ASP A 459 -17.99 -12.48 -7.67
C ASP A 459 -16.75 -13.27 -8.09
N PHE A 460 -15.84 -12.65 -8.87
CA PHE A 460 -14.59 -13.27 -9.26
C PHE A 460 -13.75 -13.70 -8.06
N THR A 461 -13.54 -12.81 -7.10
CA THR A 461 -12.73 -13.06 -5.91
C THR A 461 -13.30 -14.21 -5.08
N MET A 462 -14.62 -14.24 -4.84
CA MET A 462 -15.24 -15.33 -4.12
C MET A 462 -15.14 -16.65 -4.87
N ARG A 463 -15.32 -16.65 -6.20
CA ARG A 463 -15.10 -17.85 -7.02
C ARG A 463 -13.68 -18.36 -6.95
N GLN A 464 -12.66 -17.50 -6.95
CA GLN A 464 -11.27 -17.93 -6.79
C GLN A 464 -11.01 -18.56 -5.43
N TRP A 465 -11.57 -17.96 -4.37
CA TRP A 465 -11.44 -18.48 -3.02
C TRP A 465 -12.10 -19.88 -2.88
N PHE A 466 -13.33 -20.01 -3.31
CA PHE A 466 -14.09 -21.27 -3.18
C PHE A 466 -13.75 -22.34 -4.23
N LYS A 467 -12.75 -22.12 -5.09
CA LYS A 467 -12.13 -23.21 -5.89
C LYS A 467 -11.28 -24.15 -5.04
N THR A 468 -10.67 -23.65 -3.98
CA THR A 468 -9.71 -24.41 -3.15
C THR A 468 -10.14 -24.57 -1.71
N HIS A 469 -11.17 -23.85 -1.28
CA HIS A 469 -11.68 -23.87 0.08
C HIS A 469 -13.20 -24.11 0.11
N SER A 470 -13.70 -24.73 1.19
CA SER A 470 -15.12 -24.86 1.49
C SER A 470 -15.42 -24.21 2.86
N LEU A 471 -16.70 -24.04 3.18
CA LEU A 471 -17.11 -23.41 4.46
C LEU A 471 -16.76 -24.29 5.68
N ASP A 472 -16.53 -25.58 5.49
CA ASP A 472 -16.15 -26.57 6.49
C ASP A 472 -14.65 -26.92 6.47
N SER A 473 -13.84 -26.15 5.73
CA SER A 473 -12.39 -26.36 5.64
C SER A 473 -11.71 -26.20 7.00
N GLU A 474 -10.98 -27.21 7.46
CA GLU A 474 -10.19 -27.17 8.71
C GLU A 474 -9.03 -26.16 8.65
N ARG A 475 -8.64 -25.72 7.45
CA ARG A 475 -7.60 -24.70 7.26
C ARG A 475 -8.12 -23.26 7.33
N VAL A 476 -9.45 -23.07 7.46
CA VAL A 476 -10.07 -21.74 7.39
C VAL A 476 -10.98 -21.47 8.57
N CYS A 477 -10.71 -20.41 9.31
CA CYS A 477 -11.63 -19.85 10.27
C CYS A 477 -12.46 -18.74 9.61
N TYR A 478 -13.70 -19.02 9.26
CA TYR A 478 -14.60 -18.01 8.72
C TYR A 478 -15.17 -17.13 9.82
N VAL A 479 -14.92 -15.83 9.77
CA VAL A 479 -15.40 -14.84 10.75
C VAL A 479 -16.46 -13.96 10.10
N ARG A 480 -17.68 -14.02 10.61
CA ARG A 480 -18.79 -13.20 10.12
C ARG A 480 -18.82 -11.85 10.82
N TYR A 481 -18.81 -10.77 10.04
CA TYR A 481 -18.83 -9.40 10.57
C TYR A 481 -20.06 -9.12 11.44
N ASP A 482 -21.25 -9.58 11.01
CA ASP A 482 -22.49 -9.44 11.77
C ASP A 482 -22.41 -10.13 13.15
N ARG A 483 -21.86 -11.33 13.23
CA ARG A 483 -21.62 -12.04 14.50
C ARG A 483 -20.54 -11.36 15.34
N LEU A 484 -19.46 -10.94 14.71
CA LEU A 484 -18.37 -10.23 15.40
C LEU A 484 -18.86 -8.95 16.08
N VAL A 485 -19.82 -8.24 15.46
CA VAL A 485 -20.40 -7.00 16.02
C VAL A 485 -21.46 -7.28 17.08
N LEU A 486 -22.25 -8.34 16.93
CA LEU A 486 -23.33 -8.70 17.87
C LEU A 486 -22.81 -9.45 19.10
N ASP A 487 -21.84 -10.32 18.92
CA ASP A 487 -21.27 -11.17 19.97
C ASP A 487 -19.77 -11.32 19.78
N LEU A 488 -19.06 -10.23 20.11
CA LEU A 488 -17.61 -10.14 19.99
C LEU A 488 -16.90 -11.27 20.72
N GLN A 489 -17.33 -11.55 21.96
CA GLN A 489 -16.62 -12.50 22.82
C GLN A 489 -16.66 -13.92 22.25
N ASN A 490 -17.82 -14.40 21.84
CA ASN A 490 -17.94 -15.76 21.31
C ASN A 490 -17.23 -15.91 19.97
N GLU A 491 -17.38 -14.93 19.05
CA GLU A 491 -16.77 -15.00 17.73
C GLU A 491 -15.25 -14.90 17.81
N VAL A 492 -14.72 -14.06 18.69
CA VAL A 492 -13.27 -13.93 18.91
C VAL A 492 -12.71 -15.14 19.63
N THR A 493 -13.39 -15.68 20.65
CA THR A 493 -12.95 -16.91 21.35
C THR A 493 -12.83 -18.08 20.37
N ARG A 494 -13.78 -18.23 19.45
CA ARG A 494 -13.71 -19.25 18.39
C ARG A 494 -12.52 -19.03 17.46
N THR A 495 -12.25 -17.77 17.10
CA THR A 495 -11.11 -17.41 16.26
C THR A 495 -9.78 -17.67 16.96
N LEU A 496 -9.66 -17.29 18.24
CA LEU A 496 -8.47 -17.53 19.05
C LEU A 496 -8.16 -19.03 19.18
N ARG A 497 -9.19 -19.85 19.45
CA ARG A 497 -9.02 -21.31 19.53
C ARG A 497 -8.49 -21.88 18.21
N PHE A 498 -8.95 -21.40 17.06
CA PHE A 498 -8.43 -21.79 15.75
C PHE A 498 -6.96 -21.37 15.57
N LEU A 499 -6.57 -20.20 16.08
CA LEU A 499 -5.20 -19.70 16.04
C LEU A 499 -4.27 -20.39 17.05
N GLY A 500 -4.81 -21.14 18.02
CA GLY A 500 -4.05 -21.78 19.10
C GLY A 500 -3.80 -20.86 20.30
N ALA A 501 -4.65 -19.86 20.51
CA ALA A 501 -4.60 -18.94 21.64
C ALA A 501 -5.83 -19.07 22.56
N GLU A 502 -5.64 -18.76 23.83
CA GLU A 502 -6.71 -18.66 24.81
C GLU A 502 -7.28 -17.24 24.87
N TRP A 503 -8.45 -17.09 25.50
CA TRP A 503 -9.04 -15.76 25.68
C TRP A 503 -8.21 -14.90 26.64
N ASP A 504 -7.94 -13.66 26.26
CA ASP A 504 -7.29 -12.63 27.07
C ASP A 504 -8.22 -11.42 27.24
N PRO A 505 -8.52 -10.97 28.48
CA PRO A 505 -9.40 -9.82 28.73
C PRO A 505 -8.93 -8.51 28.08
N GLY A 506 -7.64 -8.35 27.83
CA GLY A 506 -7.06 -7.17 27.16
C GLY A 506 -7.58 -6.96 25.75
N ILE A 507 -8.19 -7.97 25.14
CA ILE A 507 -8.87 -7.87 23.84
C ILE A 507 -10.00 -6.84 23.89
N LEU A 508 -10.71 -6.69 25.01
CA LEU A 508 -11.82 -5.73 25.14
C LEU A 508 -11.35 -4.26 25.08
N GLU A 509 -10.06 -4.02 25.27
CA GLU A 509 -9.46 -2.68 25.15
C GLU A 509 -9.07 -2.30 23.71
N PHE A 510 -9.45 -3.10 22.71
CA PHE A 510 -9.05 -2.89 21.32
C PHE A 510 -9.36 -1.47 20.80
N ALA A 511 -10.48 -0.88 21.21
CA ALA A 511 -10.86 0.47 20.78
C ALA A 511 -9.90 1.54 21.32
N LYS A 512 -9.42 1.40 22.58
CA LYS A 512 -8.44 2.29 23.19
C LYS A 512 -7.07 2.12 22.52
N ARG A 513 -6.63 0.88 22.34
CA ARG A 513 -5.38 0.58 21.63
C ARG A 513 -5.44 0.98 20.14
N ALA A 514 -6.62 0.93 19.55
CA ALA A 514 -6.85 1.41 18.21
C ALA A 514 -6.53 2.92 18.07
N ASP A 515 -6.77 3.75 19.07
CA ASP A 515 -6.37 5.16 19.06
C ASP A 515 -4.84 5.38 19.12
N GLU A 516 -4.14 4.42 19.71
CA GLU A 516 -2.68 4.43 19.84
C GLU A 516 -1.97 3.82 18.62
N ARG A 517 -2.66 2.94 17.89
CA ARG A 517 -2.12 2.28 16.69
C ARG A 517 -2.19 3.16 15.47
N LYS A 518 -1.17 3.00 14.66
CA LYS A 518 -0.95 3.67 13.39
C LYS A 518 -1.55 2.81 12.28
N ASN A 519 -2.76 3.12 11.82
CA ASN A 519 -3.43 2.31 10.80
C ASN A 519 -3.64 3.07 9.48
N LYS A 520 -3.46 2.33 8.39
CA LYS A 520 -3.41 2.84 7.02
C LYS A 520 -4.74 2.78 6.27
N THR A 521 -5.74 2.08 6.79
CA THR A 521 -6.96 1.83 6.03
C THR A 521 -8.11 2.79 6.35
N PRO A 522 -8.93 3.16 5.34
CA PRO A 522 -10.10 4.04 5.53
C PRO A 522 -11.17 3.49 6.51
N SER A 523 -11.09 2.20 6.86
CA SER A 523 -12.01 1.55 7.81
C SER A 523 -11.81 1.98 9.25
N TYR A 524 -10.68 2.58 9.54
CA TYR A 524 -10.18 2.79 10.89
C TYR A 524 -10.99 3.80 11.71
N GLN A 525 -11.50 4.84 11.07
CA GLN A 525 -12.37 5.82 11.75
C GLN A 525 -13.60 5.18 12.41
N LYS A 526 -14.13 4.10 11.81
CA LYS A 526 -15.26 3.36 12.37
C LYS A 526 -14.87 2.50 13.56
N VAL A 527 -13.66 1.90 13.54
CA VAL A 527 -13.14 1.07 14.65
C VAL A 527 -12.91 1.90 15.91
N ARG A 528 -12.40 3.13 15.78
CA ARG A 528 -12.21 4.07 16.89
C ARG A 528 -13.51 4.45 17.64
N LYS A 529 -14.63 4.48 16.92
CA LYS A 529 -15.94 4.74 17.52
C LYS A 529 -16.54 3.52 18.26
N GLY A 530 -15.77 2.42 18.33
CA GLY A 530 -16.25 1.16 18.90
C GLY A 530 -17.16 0.37 17.94
N VAL A 531 -17.65 -0.76 18.42
CA VAL A 531 -18.55 -1.62 17.65
C VAL A 531 -19.92 -0.94 17.54
N SER A 532 -20.25 -0.44 16.36
CA SER A 532 -21.55 0.18 16.09
C SER A 532 -22.51 -0.81 15.42
N ILE A 533 -23.57 -1.19 16.11
CA ILE A 533 -24.62 -2.09 15.61
C ILE A 533 -25.39 -1.46 14.44
N GLY A 534 -25.42 -0.12 14.32
CA GLY A 534 -26.22 0.61 13.32
C GLY A 534 -25.69 0.60 11.88
N VAL A 535 -24.57 -0.05 11.58
CA VAL A 535 -23.96 -0.08 10.23
C VAL A 535 -24.30 -1.37 9.47
N GLN A 536 -25.05 -2.28 10.08
CA GLN A 536 -25.52 -3.49 9.42
C GLN A 536 -26.67 -3.12 8.46
N SER A 537 -26.56 -3.58 7.23
CA SER A 537 -27.60 -3.40 6.19
C SER A 537 -27.75 -1.98 5.61
N SER A 538 -26.65 -1.21 5.55
CA SER A 538 -26.67 0.11 4.87
C SER A 538 -27.06 0.00 3.38
N TRP A 539 -26.89 -1.18 2.78
CA TRP A 539 -27.30 -1.47 1.42
C TRP A 539 -28.82 -1.32 1.18
N ARG A 540 -29.66 -1.50 2.22
CA ARG A 540 -31.12 -1.34 2.09
C ARG A 540 -31.51 0.05 1.64
N ASN A 541 -30.75 1.07 2.05
CA ASN A 541 -30.94 2.45 1.59
C ASN A 541 -30.57 2.64 0.10
N TYR A 542 -29.88 1.67 -0.48
CA TYR A 542 -29.38 1.69 -1.86
C TYR A 542 -29.88 0.48 -2.67
N GLU A 543 -31.03 -0.11 -2.30
CA GLU A 543 -31.62 -1.25 -2.99
C GLU A 543 -31.76 -1.05 -4.50
N PHE A 544 -32.03 0.19 -4.95
CA PHE A 544 -32.15 0.54 -6.36
C PHE A 544 -30.88 0.20 -7.18
N LEU A 545 -29.70 0.13 -6.56
CA LEU A 545 -28.46 -0.30 -7.20
C LEU A 545 -28.41 -1.82 -7.35
N PHE A 546 -28.90 -2.56 -6.37
CA PHE A 546 -28.85 -4.02 -6.36
C PHE A 546 -29.97 -4.68 -7.18
N ARG A 547 -31.02 -3.94 -7.52
CA ARG A 547 -32.05 -4.38 -8.47
C ARG A 547 -31.57 -4.36 -9.94
N LYS A 548 -30.38 -3.84 -10.23
CA LYS A 548 -29.80 -3.78 -11.57
C LYS A 548 -29.24 -5.15 -11.99
N PRO A 549 -29.26 -5.49 -13.30
CA PRO A 549 -28.82 -6.80 -13.80
C PRO A 549 -27.40 -7.19 -13.40
N TYR A 550 -26.48 -6.23 -13.30
CA TYR A 550 -25.09 -6.48 -12.94
C TYR A 550 -24.93 -6.99 -11.50
N ALA A 551 -25.86 -6.66 -10.61
CA ALA A 551 -25.81 -7.04 -9.20
C ALA A 551 -26.29 -8.47 -8.94
N ARG A 552 -27.00 -9.11 -9.86
CA ARG A 552 -27.51 -10.49 -9.70
C ARG A 552 -26.44 -11.53 -9.40
N LYS A 553 -25.19 -11.24 -9.77
CA LYS A 553 -24.04 -12.08 -9.42
C LYS A 553 -23.83 -12.19 -7.90
N LEU A 554 -24.27 -11.18 -7.15
CA LEU A 554 -24.13 -11.14 -5.70
C LEU A 554 -25.22 -11.95 -5.00
N ASP A 555 -26.40 -12.17 -5.62
CA ASP A 555 -27.54 -12.89 -5.05
C ASP A 555 -27.12 -14.31 -4.64
N HIS A 556 -26.37 -14.99 -5.51
CA HIS A 556 -25.78 -16.28 -5.20
C HIS A 556 -24.93 -16.26 -3.91
N TRP A 557 -24.11 -15.24 -3.72
CA TRP A 557 -23.25 -15.13 -2.54
C TRP A 557 -24.02 -14.71 -1.29
N VAL A 558 -25.11 -13.94 -1.44
CA VAL A 558 -26.03 -13.59 -0.34
C VAL A 558 -26.63 -14.88 0.20
N GLU A 559 -27.19 -15.72 -0.68
CA GLU A 559 -27.77 -17.02 -0.35
C GLU A 559 -26.71 -17.98 0.20
N PHE A 560 -25.55 -18.11 -0.47
CA PHE A 560 -24.46 -18.99 -0.09
C PHE A 560 -23.94 -18.73 1.33
N PHE A 561 -23.87 -17.47 1.75
CA PHE A 561 -23.48 -17.10 3.10
C PHE A 561 -24.64 -17.02 4.09
N GLY A 562 -25.86 -17.33 3.67
CA GLY A 562 -27.06 -17.33 4.52
C GLY A 562 -27.45 -15.93 5.02
N TYR A 563 -27.31 -14.91 4.16
CA TYR A 563 -27.83 -13.57 4.41
C TYR A 563 -29.22 -13.37 3.78
N GLU A 564 -29.96 -12.36 4.25
CA GLU A 564 -31.20 -11.95 3.62
C GLU A 564 -30.92 -11.17 2.33
N GLY A 565 -31.59 -11.53 1.24
CA GLY A 565 -31.52 -10.84 -0.04
C GLY A 565 -32.57 -9.73 -0.22
N LEU A 566 -32.75 -9.31 -1.49
CA LEU A 566 -33.80 -8.40 -1.95
C LEU A 566 -35.17 -9.10 -1.96
#